data_73d09d6eea168205c88aa4f22eb17b5e
#
_entry.id   73d09d6eea168205c88aa4f22eb17b5e
#
_cell.length_a   1.000
_cell.length_b   1.000
_cell.length_c   1.000
_cell.angle_alpha   90.00
_cell.angle_beta   90.00
_cell.angle_gamma   90.00
#
_symmetry.space_group_name_H-M   'P 1'
#
loop_
_entity.id
_entity.type
_entity.pdbx_description
1 polymer ?
#
loop_
_entity_poly.entity_id
_entity_poly.type
_entity_poly.pdbx_seq_one_letter_code
_entity_poly.pdbx_strand_id
1 'polypeptide(L)'
;SNVKIMGGNHPLNRFTTHMMTYNGEFDKFAKSEFERSWTLKPFITKPENPIIGNDVWIGNDVVLKGGIAIGDGAVIAANSVVTKDVPPYAIVAGVPAKIIRFRFDSNVIDELLRIKWWNYNYSDLPDNNKCD
;
A
#
# COMPACT_ATOMS: atom_id res chain seq x y z
N SER A 1 -3.51 0.45 16.60
CA SER A 1 -2.43 0.54 15.59
C SER A 1 -2.54 1.85 14.82
N ASN A 2 -1.43 2.49 14.54
CA ASN A 2 -1.36 3.73 13.77
C ASN A 2 -0.83 3.40 12.37
N VAL A 3 -1.72 3.17 11.41
CA VAL A 3 -1.35 2.89 10.01
C VAL A 3 -1.56 4.15 9.20
N LYS A 4 -0.53 4.56 8.44
CA LYS A 4 -0.57 5.75 7.59
C LYS A 4 -0.48 5.37 6.12
N ILE A 5 -1.30 6.02 5.29
CA ILE A 5 -1.18 5.93 3.83
C ILE A 5 -0.39 7.14 3.35
N MET A 6 0.61 6.92 2.51
CA MET A 6 1.43 7.99 1.95
C MET A 6 0.54 8.99 1.19
N GLY A 7 0.83 10.27 1.39
CA GLY A 7 0.11 11.36 0.73
C GLY A 7 0.39 11.47 -0.77
N GLY A 8 0.07 12.65 -1.33
CA GLY A 8 0.21 12.89 -2.76
C GLY A 8 1.63 12.75 -3.29
N ASN A 9 1.72 12.41 -4.56
CA ASN A 9 2.97 12.29 -5.29
C ASN A 9 3.34 13.60 -6.00
N HIS A 10 4.62 13.72 -6.35
CA HIS A 10 5.17 14.77 -7.19
C HIS A 10 5.90 14.15 -8.38
N PRO A 11 5.94 14.82 -9.54
CA PRO A 11 6.67 14.34 -10.70
C PRO A 11 8.18 14.34 -10.44
N LEU A 12 8.83 13.17 -10.57
CA LEU A 12 10.27 13.03 -10.35
C LEU A 12 11.10 13.17 -11.64
N ASN A 13 10.45 13.14 -12.79
CA ASN A 13 11.07 13.18 -14.12
C ASN A 13 10.95 14.55 -14.81
N ARG A 14 10.70 15.62 -14.02
CA ARG A 14 10.65 17.00 -14.48
C ARG A 14 11.78 17.79 -13.86
N PHE A 15 12.09 18.98 -14.42
CA PHE A 15 13.14 19.85 -13.90
C PHE A 15 12.89 20.32 -12.45
N THR A 16 11.65 20.24 -11.99
CA THR A 16 11.23 20.52 -10.62
C THR A 16 10.06 19.61 -10.20
N THR A 17 10.01 19.25 -8.93
CA THR A 17 8.87 18.57 -8.31
C THR A 17 7.74 19.53 -7.94
N HIS A 18 7.95 20.85 -8.09
CA HIS A 18 6.98 21.86 -7.68
C HIS A 18 5.69 21.79 -8.51
N MET A 19 4.58 22.14 -7.88
CA MET A 19 3.24 22.09 -8.48
C MET A 19 3.04 22.99 -9.70
N MET A 20 3.92 23.96 -9.93
CA MET A 20 3.83 24.89 -11.07
C MET A 20 3.82 24.18 -12.42
N THR A 21 4.25 22.94 -12.50
CA THR A 21 4.28 22.17 -13.75
C THR A 21 2.97 21.41 -14.06
N TYR A 22 2.02 21.37 -13.11
CA TYR A 22 0.78 20.60 -13.27
C TYR A 22 -0.46 21.15 -12.55
N ASN A 23 -0.33 22.16 -11.69
CA ASN A 23 -1.44 22.69 -10.90
C ASN A 23 -2.00 23.96 -11.52
N GLY A 24 -3.28 23.93 -11.92
CA GLY A 24 -3.95 25.06 -12.56
C GLY A 24 -4.19 26.24 -11.62
N GLU A 25 -4.35 26.04 -10.33
CA GLU A 25 -4.52 27.14 -9.37
C GLU A 25 -3.21 27.92 -9.21
N PHE A 26 -2.07 27.22 -9.21
CA PHE A 26 -0.77 27.87 -9.22
C PHE A 26 -0.55 28.66 -10.51
N ASP A 27 -0.97 28.16 -11.67
CA ASP A 27 -0.88 28.88 -12.95
C ASP A 27 -1.73 30.16 -12.93
N LYS A 28 -2.95 30.12 -12.38
CA LYS A 28 -3.80 31.30 -12.19
C LYS A 28 -3.11 32.35 -11.31
N PHE A 29 -2.52 31.93 -10.19
CA PHE A 29 -1.77 32.80 -9.31
C PHE A 29 -0.57 33.41 -10.03
N ALA A 30 0.23 32.62 -10.72
CA ALA A 30 1.41 33.11 -11.45
C ALA A 30 1.05 34.08 -12.56
N LYS A 31 -0.10 33.88 -13.24
CA LYS A 31 -0.61 34.78 -14.25
C LYS A 31 -1.04 36.12 -13.67
N SER A 32 -1.71 36.13 -12.49
CA SER A 32 -2.13 37.36 -11.84
C SER A 32 -0.99 38.17 -11.25
N GLU A 33 0.00 37.52 -10.67
CA GLU A 33 1.09 38.22 -9.96
C GLU A 33 2.29 38.55 -10.84
N PHE A 34 2.58 37.72 -11.85
CA PHE A 34 3.82 37.82 -12.65
C PHE A 34 3.54 37.94 -14.14
N GLU A 35 2.27 38.06 -14.58
CA GLU A 35 1.85 38.05 -15.98
C GLU A 35 2.43 36.87 -16.77
N ARG A 36 2.68 35.74 -16.09
CA ARG A 36 3.35 34.58 -16.66
C ARG A 36 2.49 33.33 -16.50
N SER A 37 2.33 32.60 -17.58
CA SER A 37 1.64 31.32 -17.63
C SER A 37 2.61 30.17 -17.96
N TRP A 38 2.29 28.95 -17.47
CA TRP A 38 3.08 27.77 -17.71
C TRP A 38 2.33 26.79 -18.61
N THR A 39 3.05 26.05 -19.43
CA THR A 39 2.47 24.91 -20.13
C THR A 39 2.35 23.76 -19.15
N LEU A 40 1.11 23.55 -18.65
CA LEU A 40 0.83 22.49 -17.67
C LEU A 40 0.87 21.12 -18.33
N LYS A 41 1.54 20.17 -17.69
CA LYS A 41 1.50 18.75 -18.05
C LYS A 41 0.70 18.00 -16.98
N PRO A 42 -0.37 17.28 -17.35
CA PRO A 42 -1.15 16.51 -16.38
C PRO A 42 -0.27 15.61 -15.51
N PHE A 43 -0.62 15.50 -14.23
CA PHE A 43 0.04 14.63 -13.29
C PHE A 43 -0.97 14.17 -12.21
N ILE A 44 -0.99 12.89 -11.92
CA ILE A 44 -1.86 12.33 -10.89
C ILE A 44 -1.17 12.51 -9.54
N THR A 45 -1.66 13.47 -8.76
CA THR A 45 -1.11 13.81 -7.44
C THR A 45 -1.58 12.90 -6.33
N LYS A 46 -2.78 12.33 -6.45
CA LYS A 46 -3.34 11.41 -5.46
C LYS A 46 -3.17 9.98 -5.94
N PRO A 47 -2.34 9.17 -5.30
CA PRO A 47 -2.32 7.74 -5.58
C PRO A 47 -3.67 7.12 -5.16
N GLU A 48 -4.03 6.01 -5.79
CA GLU A 48 -5.14 5.18 -5.33
C GLU A 48 -4.87 4.69 -3.89
N ASN A 49 -5.95 4.37 -3.16
CA ASN A 49 -5.80 3.74 -1.86
C ASN A 49 -5.14 2.35 -2.02
N PRO A 50 -4.38 1.88 -1.02
CA PRO A 50 -3.92 0.49 -1.02
C PRO A 50 -5.11 -0.46 -0.91
N ILE A 51 -5.03 -1.59 -1.61
CA ILE A 51 -5.99 -2.69 -1.50
C ILE A 51 -5.44 -3.67 -0.48
N ILE A 52 -6.17 -3.93 0.59
CA ILE A 52 -5.76 -4.84 1.67
C ILE A 52 -6.67 -6.07 1.64
N GLY A 53 -6.07 -7.24 1.56
CA GLY A 53 -6.75 -8.53 1.55
C GLY A 53 -7.32 -8.94 2.91
N ASN A 54 -7.68 -10.21 3.02
CA ASN A 54 -8.24 -10.81 4.22
C ASN A 54 -7.14 -11.37 5.13
N ASP A 55 -7.41 -11.50 6.44
CA ASP A 55 -6.46 -12.06 7.42
C ASP A 55 -5.08 -11.37 7.39
N VAL A 56 -5.04 -10.07 7.12
CA VAL A 56 -3.79 -9.30 7.09
C VAL A 56 -3.50 -8.74 8.47
N TRP A 57 -2.30 -8.99 8.98
CA TRP A 57 -1.82 -8.38 10.21
C TRP A 57 -0.86 -7.23 9.92
N ILE A 58 -1.26 -6.02 10.32
CA ILE A 58 -0.43 -4.82 10.17
C ILE A 58 0.00 -4.35 11.55
N GLY A 59 1.30 -4.31 11.77
CA GLY A 59 1.91 -3.83 13.01
C GLY A 59 1.69 -2.33 13.24
N ASN A 60 2.17 -1.82 14.37
CA ASN A 60 2.03 -0.41 14.70
C ASN A 60 2.93 0.47 13.82
N ASP A 61 2.48 1.70 13.57
CA ASP A 61 3.25 2.75 12.90
C ASP A 61 3.76 2.35 11.50
N VAL A 62 2.98 1.54 10.79
CA VAL A 62 3.25 1.14 9.40
C VAL A 62 2.84 2.26 8.46
N VAL A 63 3.68 2.52 7.44
CA VAL A 63 3.37 3.42 6.33
C VAL A 63 3.18 2.61 5.05
N LEU A 64 2.04 2.78 4.40
CA LEU A 64 1.71 2.13 3.13
C LEU A 64 1.76 3.14 1.99
N LYS A 65 2.44 2.80 0.91
CA LYS A 65 2.33 3.56 -0.35
C LYS A 65 0.93 3.38 -0.93
N GLY A 66 0.37 4.44 -1.52
CA GLY A 66 -0.88 4.32 -2.26
C GLY A 66 -0.76 3.45 -3.52
N GLY A 67 -1.85 2.83 -3.92
CA GLY A 67 -1.94 2.01 -5.14
C GLY A 67 -1.24 0.66 -5.08
N ILE A 68 -0.83 0.19 -3.88
CA ILE A 68 -0.26 -1.15 -3.70
C ILE A 68 -1.34 -2.14 -3.26
N ALA A 69 -1.08 -3.42 -3.49
CA ALA A 69 -1.91 -4.53 -3.02
C ALA A 69 -1.19 -5.30 -1.90
N ILE A 70 -1.91 -5.59 -0.81
CA ILE A 70 -1.47 -6.45 0.29
C ILE A 70 -2.30 -7.73 0.20
N GLY A 71 -1.64 -8.84 -0.08
CA GLY A 71 -2.29 -10.14 -0.28
C GLY A 71 -2.86 -10.72 1.01
N ASP A 72 -3.80 -11.65 0.85
CA ASP A 72 -4.44 -12.37 1.97
C ASP A 72 -3.41 -13.02 2.88
N GLY A 73 -3.63 -12.98 4.17
CA GLY A 73 -2.78 -13.62 5.17
C GLY A 73 -1.39 -12.96 5.36
N ALA A 74 -1.11 -11.84 4.70
CA ALA A 74 0.18 -11.16 4.83
C ALA A 74 0.38 -10.57 6.23
N VAL A 75 1.64 -10.44 6.62
CA VAL A 75 2.07 -9.82 7.88
C VAL A 75 3.03 -8.69 7.58
N ILE A 76 2.73 -7.51 8.11
CA ILE A 76 3.60 -6.33 7.99
C ILE A 76 4.11 -5.98 9.39
N ALA A 77 5.42 -6.07 9.57
CA ALA A 77 6.03 -5.75 10.86
C ALA A 77 5.89 -4.27 11.22
N ALA A 78 5.87 -3.97 12.51
CA ALA A 78 5.79 -2.60 13.01
C ALA A 78 6.92 -1.71 12.44
N ASN A 79 6.64 -0.43 12.30
CA ASN A 79 7.56 0.61 11.79
C ASN A 79 8.06 0.36 10.35
N SER A 80 7.35 -0.45 9.57
CA SER A 80 7.71 -0.72 8.17
C SER A 80 7.16 0.34 7.22
N VAL A 81 7.88 0.58 6.12
CA VAL A 81 7.42 1.42 5.01
C VAL A 81 7.25 0.54 3.76
N VAL A 82 6.01 0.19 3.44
CA VAL A 82 5.67 -0.71 2.33
C VAL A 82 5.50 0.10 1.05
N THR A 83 6.37 -0.14 0.09
CA THR A 83 6.42 0.62 -1.18
C THR A 83 6.05 -0.19 -2.42
N LYS A 84 5.86 -1.51 -2.26
CA LYS A 84 5.51 -2.46 -3.33
C LYS A 84 4.42 -3.40 -2.85
N ASP A 85 3.78 -4.08 -3.79
CA ASP A 85 2.82 -5.14 -3.48
C ASP A 85 3.43 -6.20 -2.56
N VAL A 86 2.61 -6.72 -1.66
CA VAL A 86 2.98 -7.78 -0.73
C VAL A 86 2.24 -9.05 -1.14
N PRO A 87 2.96 -10.13 -1.48
CA PRO A 87 2.33 -11.40 -1.85
C PRO A 87 1.49 -11.99 -0.70
N PRO A 88 0.50 -12.84 -1.01
CA PRO A 88 -0.24 -13.56 0.01
C PRO A 88 0.68 -14.34 0.95
N TYR A 89 0.35 -14.32 2.25
CA TYR A 89 1.07 -15.02 3.31
C TYR A 89 2.56 -14.65 3.47
N ALA A 90 3.01 -13.55 2.83
CA ALA A 90 4.36 -13.04 3.04
C ALA A 90 4.46 -12.26 4.35
N ILE A 91 5.59 -12.37 5.02
CA ILE A 91 5.98 -11.54 6.15
C ILE A 91 6.98 -10.52 5.63
N VAL A 92 6.65 -9.24 5.75
CA VAL A 92 7.51 -8.15 5.30
C VAL A 92 7.90 -7.24 6.45
N ALA A 93 9.11 -6.67 6.40
CA ALA A 93 9.62 -5.75 7.40
C ALA A 93 10.64 -4.77 6.80
N GLY A 94 10.80 -3.63 7.45
CA GLY A 94 11.87 -2.67 7.20
C GLY A 94 11.47 -1.44 6.40
N VAL A 95 12.47 -0.61 6.08
CA VAL A 95 12.32 0.66 5.35
C VAL A 95 13.40 0.72 4.24
N PRO A 96 13.05 0.49 2.97
CA PRO A 96 11.77 -0.01 2.49
C PRO A 96 11.52 -1.46 2.93
N ALA A 97 10.25 -1.83 3.10
CA ALA A 97 9.86 -3.18 3.50
C ALA A 97 10.25 -4.21 2.43
N LYS A 98 10.80 -5.34 2.90
CA LYS A 98 11.20 -6.48 2.08
C LYS A 98 10.62 -7.76 2.66
N ILE A 99 10.42 -8.76 1.82
CA ILE A 99 9.98 -10.08 2.25
C ILE A 99 11.08 -10.70 3.13
N ILE A 100 10.73 -11.04 4.37
CA ILE A 100 11.59 -11.78 5.30
C ILE A 100 11.46 -13.27 5.04
N ARG A 101 10.21 -13.76 4.96
CA ARG A 101 9.84 -15.13 4.65
C ARG A 101 8.35 -15.22 4.35
N PHE A 102 7.89 -16.37 3.95
CA PHE A 102 6.47 -16.70 3.92
C PHE A 102 6.06 -17.40 5.23
N ARG A 103 4.78 -17.31 5.58
CA ARG A 103 4.23 -17.98 6.79
C ARG A 103 4.28 -19.49 6.66
N PHE A 104 4.08 -19.99 5.45
CA PHE A 104 3.93 -21.41 5.11
C PHE A 104 4.63 -21.75 3.80
N ASP A 105 4.77 -23.04 3.51
CA ASP A 105 5.22 -23.52 2.20
C ASP A 105 4.16 -23.24 1.12
N SER A 106 4.58 -23.21 -0.14
CA SER A 106 3.73 -22.80 -1.26
C SER A 106 2.45 -23.64 -1.40
N ASN A 107 2.55 -24.97 -1.21
CA ASN A 107 1.40 -25.87 -1.26
C ASN A 107 0.35 -25.57 -0.18
N VAL A 108 0.78 -25.19 1.01
CA VAL A 108 -0.12 -24.78 2.12
C VAL A 108 -0.75 -23.43 1.80
N ILE A 109 0.01 -22.49 1.25
CA ILE A 109 -0.51 -21.18 0.83
C ILE A 109 -1.58 -21.35 -0.26
N ASP A 110 -1.33 -22.18 -1.27
CA ASP A 110 -2.29 -22.44 -2.34
C ASP A 110 -3.60 -23.01 -1.79
N GLU A 111 -3.50 -23.93 -0.84
CA GLU A 111 -4.69 -24.52 -0.20
C GLU A 111 -5.46 -23.50 0.66
N LEU A 112 -4.77 -22.69 1.44
CA LEU A 112 -5.40 -21.63 2.25
C LEU A 112 -6.11 -20.58 1.36
N LEU A 113 -5.51 -20.22 0.23
CA LEU A 113 -6.12 -19.32 -0.76
C LEU A 113 -7.34 -19.97 -1.44
N ARG A 114 -7.35 -21.29 -1.58
CA ARG A 114 -8.51 -22.04 -2.12
C ARG A 114 -9.64 -22.12 -1.10
N ILE A 115 -9.33 -22.42 0.15
CA ILE A 115 -10.32 -22.58 1.25
C ILE A 115 -10.98 -21.25 1.57
N LYS A 116 -10.23 -20.15 1.67
CA LYS A 116 -10.73 -18.83 2.07
C LYS A 116 -11.55 -18.91 3.37
N TRP A 117 -10.89 -19.37 4.42
CA TRP A 117 -11.51 -19.67 5.73
C TRP A 117 -12.33 -18.50 6.29
N TRP A 118 -12.02 -17.27 5.96
CA TRP A 118 -12.77 -16.06 6.36
C TRP A 118 -14.19 -15.97 5.79
N ASN A 119 -14.57 -16.85 4.86
CA ASN A 119 -15.94 -16.96 4.33
C ASN A 119 -16.81 -17.93 5.14
N TYR A 120 -16.25 -18.61 6.14
CA TYR A 120 -16.96 -19.59 6.97
C TYR A 120 -17.45 -18.94 8.28
N ASN A 121 -18.51 -19.48 8.87
CA ASN A 121 -18.92 -19.06 10.22
C ASN A 121 -17.88 -19.52 11.23
N TYR A 122 -17.75 -18.77 12.32
CA TYR A 122 -16.81 -19.13 13.41
C TYR A 122 -17.05 -20.53 13.96
N SER A 123 -18.32 -20.97 14.06
CA SER A 123 -18.71 -22.30 14.50
C SER A 123 -18.24 -23.46 13.61
N ASP A 124 -17.92 -23.15 12.35
CA ASP A 124 -17.54 -24.15 11.35
C ASP A 124 -16.00 -24.29 11.25
N LEU A 125 -15.27 -23.42 11.93
CA LEU A 125 -13.80 -23.46 11.97
C LEU A 125 -13.34 -24.56 12.93
N PRO A 126 -12.20 -25.23 12.62
CA PRO A 126 -11.61 -26.22 13.54
C PRO A 126 -11.20 -25.57 14.86
N ASP A 127 -11.33 -26.32 15.95
CA ASP A 127 -10.80 -25.87 17.24
C ASP A 127 -9.25 -25.90 17.25
N ASN A 128 -8.65 -25.24 18.27
CA ASN A 128 -7.19 -25.10 18.37
C ASN A 128 -6.44 -26.44 18.44
N ASN A 129 -7.10 -27.55 18.77
CA ASN A 129 -6.48 -28.88 18.83
C ASN A 129 -6.33 -29.53 17.43
N LYS A 130 -6.87 -28.88 16.39
CA LYS A 130 -6.87 -29.36 15.01
C LYS A 130 -6.22 -28.37 14.02
N CYS A 131 -5.60 -27.32 14.54
CA CYS A 131 -5.00 -26.24 13.72
C CYS A 131 -3.49 -26.40 13.49
N ASP A 132 -2.87 -27.51 13.95
CA ASP A 132 -1.45 -27.79 13.75
C ASP A 132 -1.18 -28.49 12.41
#